data_a5e7537931f0ad2eeb9bdea317c3434d
#
_entry.id   a5e7537931f0ad2eeb9bdea317c3434d
#
_cell.length_a   1.000
_cell.length_b   1.000
_cell.length_c   1.000
_cell.angle_alpha   90.00
_cell.angle_beta   90.00
_cell.angle_gamma   90.00
#
_symmetry.space_group_name_H-M   'P 1'
#
loop_
_entity.id
_entity.type
_entity.pdbx_description
1 polymer ?
#
loop_
_entity_poly.entity_id
_entity_poly.type
_entity_poly.pdbx_seq_one_letter_code
_entity_poly.pdbx_strand_id
1 'polypeptide(L)'
;MQLEQTLRTLCALPAVSGFEMQAAKAVAELFRPYCDTVDADKNGNVIGSLSCGKEGAKTVLLDAHLDQIGFLVTEVLDGGFLRFAPVGGVDPRMLLGGEVTILADKPLYGVVSCMPPHLLKAGEQNKAVPIDQMAIDTGLLDAKSRIRVGTPIVFAQQPIKLAGGQLCSTCLDDRAGVAAILLAMEQLHAVKDKLKCNVAVLISTQEEVTELGAQTGAFTVQPEYAIAVDVTHGRTPDGPSDGVFDLGSGVAVGMGPNLHRGFTKALIKTAKANDIDYTLEIMEGNTGTNAWTMQIVGRGIAMGLLSIPEKYMHTPVEGVELSDVQAVADLMAEFLREFDGEVGA
;
A
#
# COMPACT_ATOMS: atom_id res chain seq x y z
N MET A 1 3.10 20.18 0.76
CA MET A 1 2.52 19.22 1.78
C MET A 1 3.65 18.70 2.67
N GLN A 2 3.38 18.32 3.94
CA GLN A 2 4.40 17.68 4.80
C GLN A 2 4.22 16.16 4.77
N LEU A 3 5.17 15.46 4.17
CA LEU A 3 5.11 14.00 3.93
C LEU A 3 4.82 13.19 5.20
N GLU A 4 5.57 13.44 6.29
CA GLU A 4 5.36 12.71 7.56
C GLU A 4 3.92 12.86 8.07
N GLN A 5 3.35 14.07 8.00
CA GLN A 5 1.98 14.30 8.44
C GLN A 5 0.95 13.63 7.52
N THR A 6 1.22 13.59 6.23
CA THR A 6 0.39 12.87 5.24
C THR A 6 0.36 11.38 5.55
N LEU A 7 1.51 10.75 5.75
CA LEU A 7 1.61 9.35 6.13
C LEU A 7 0.87 9.05 7.44
N ARG A 8 1.06 9.89 8.48
CA ARG A 8 0.32 9.75 9.73
C ARG A 8 -1.21 9.80 9.53
N THR A 9 -1.68 10.67 8.66
CA THR A 9 -3.10 10.79 8.33
C THR A 9 -3.60 9.54 7.60
N LEU A 10 -2.85 9.06 6.61
CA LEU A 10 -3.19 7.87 5.83
C LEU A 10 -3.18 6.60 6.70
N CYS A 11 -2.14 6.39 7.50
CA CYS A 11 -2.02 5.22 8.38
C CYS A 11 -3.06 5.21 9.52
N ALA A 12 -3.68 6.34 9.83
CA ALA A 12 -4.77 6.41 10.80
C ALA A 12 -6.13 5.94 10.24
N LEU A 13 -6.24 5.71 8.93
CA LEU A 13 -7.48 5.27 8.28
C LEU A 13 -7.52 3.74 8.22
N PRO A 14 -8.39 3.05 8.99
CA PRO A 14 -8.49 1.59 8.92
C PRO A 14 -9.12 1.16 7.60
N ALA A 15 -8.50 0.20 6.92
CA ALA A 15 -8.97 -0.33 5.64
C ALA A 15 -8.47 -1.76 5.40
N VAL A 16 -8.98 -2.73 6.18
CA VAL A 16 -8.73 -4.15 5.88
C VAL A 16 -9.23 -4.44 4.46
N SER A 17 -8.48 -5.25 3.71
CA SER A 17 -8.84 -5.66 2.34
C SER A 17 -10.30 -6.12 2.26
N GLY A 18 -11.07 -5.49 1.37
CA GLY A 18 -12.53 -5.66 1.22
C GLY A 18 -13.39 -4.74 2.13
N PHE A 19 -12.79 -3.89 2.97
CA PHE A 19 -13.50 -2.99 3.89
C PHE A 19 -13.03 -1.53 3.76
N GLU A 20 -12.54 -1.11 2.59
CA GLU A 20 -11.84 0.15 2.34
C GLU A 20 -12.78 1.37 2.20
N MET A 21 -14.06 1.18 1.92
CA MET A 21 -15.00 2.22 1.49
C MET A 21 -14.99 3.49 2.35
N GLN A 22 -14.82 3.36 3.68
CA GLN A 22 -14.79 4.53 4.56
C GLN A 22 -13.46 5.29 4.42
N ALA A 23 -12.34 4.58 4.33
CA ALA A 23 -11.02 5.15 4.11
C ALA A 23 -10.93 5.78 2.71
N ALA A 24 -11.49 5.12 1.69
CA ALA A 24 -11.53 5.61 0.32
C ALA A 24 -12.18 7.00 0.20
N LYS A 25 -13.30 7.22 0.89
CA LYS A 25 -13.94 8.54 0.93
C LYS A 25 -13.06 9.61 1.55
N ALA A 26 -12.34 9.29 2.62
CA ALA A 26 -11.41 10.22 3.25
C ALA A 26 -10.20 10.51 2.35
N VAL A 27 -9.67 9.49 1.68
CA VAL A 27 -8.55 9.62 0.72
C VAL A 27 -8.96 10.42 -0.50
N ALA A 28 -10.16 10.22 -1.04
CA ALA A 28 -10.69 11.05 -2.14
C ALA A 28 -10.65 12.55 -1.81
N GLU A 29 -10.98 12.93 -0.57
CA GLU A 29 -10.90 14.34 -0.15
C GLU A 29 -9.45 14.88 -0.11
N LEU A 30 -8.43 14.03 0.15
CA LEU A 30 -7.03 14.44 0.09
C LEU A 30 -6.58 14.73 -1.36
N PHE A 31 -7.10 13.99 -2.35
CA PHE A 31 -6.78 14.20 -3.77
C PHE A 31 -7.59 15.31 -4.42
N ARG A 32 -8.73 15.70 -3.86
CA ARG A 32 -9.64 16.70 -4.43
C ARG A 32 -8.98 18.04 -4.82
N PRO A 33 -8.02 18.59 -4.07
CA PRO A 33 -7.36 19.84 -4.46
C PRO A 33 -6.47 19.74 -5.70
N TYR A 34 -6.09 18.52 -6.11
CA TYR A 34 -5.07 18.28 -7.14
C TYR A 34 -5.63 17.59 -8.38
N CYS A 35 -6.90 17.22 -8.38
CA CYS A 35 -7.59 16.56 -9.49
C CYS A 35 -8.73 17.43 -10.03
N ASP A 36 -9.02 17.32 -11.32
CA ASP A 36 -10.23 17.93 -11.92
C ASP A 36 -11.50 17.18 -11.50
N THR A 37 -11.39 15.85 -11.39
CA THR A 37 -12.43 14.98 -10.84
C THR A 37 -11.79 13.96 -9.90
N VAL A 38 -12.49 13.60 -8.83
CA VAL A 38 -12.12 12.49 -7.95
C VAL A 38 -13.33 11.94 -7.25
N ASP A 39 -13.48 10.61 -7.26
CA ASP A 39 -14.56 9.89 -6.59
C ASP A 39 -14.13 8.48 -6.17
N ALA A 40 -14.82 7.94 -5.16
CA ALA A 40 -14.71 6.53 -4.80
C ALA A 40 -15.76 5.71 -5.55
N ASP A 41 -15.35 4.66 -6.25
CA ASP A 41 -16.25 3.74 -6.94
C ASP A 41 -16.96 2.77 -5.97
N LYS A 42 -17.81 1.89 -6.52
CA LYS A 42 -18.57 0.91 -5.73
C LYS A 42 -17.70 -0.15 -5.02
N ASN A 43 -16.47 -0.35 -5.49
CA ASN A 43 -15.51 -1.29 -4.89
C ASN A 43 -14.63 -0.61 -3.85
N GLY A 44 -14.71 0.72 -3.72
CA GLY A 44 -13.87 1.52 -2.83
C GLY A 44 -12.59 2.03 -3.47
N ASN A 45 -12.37 1.83 -4.78
CA ASN A 45 -11.26 2.47 -5.48
C ASN A 45 -11.46 3.98 -5.51
N VAL A 46 -10.42 4.75 -5.24
CA VAL A 46 -10.42 6.21 -5.49
C VAL A 46 -9.85 6.46 -6.87
N ILE A 47 -10.67 7.03 -7.75
CA ILE A 47 -10.28 7.35 -9.13
C ILE A 47 -10.30 8.86 -9.30
N GLY A 48 -9.14 9.44 -9.62
CA GLY A 48 -8.97 10.86 -9.89
C GLY A 48 -8.45 11.12 -11.30
N SER A 49 -8.69 12.33 -11.82
CA SER A 49 -8.14 12.75 -13.12
C SER A 49 -7.63 14.18 -13.09
N LEU A 50 -6.53 14.44 -13.79
CA LEU A 50 -5.96 15.75 -14.07
C LEU A 50 -5.71 15.85 -15.58
N SER A 51 -6.50 16.67 -16.27
CA SER A 51 -6.40 16.85 -17.72
C SER A 51 -5.34 17.90 -18.07
N CYS A 52 -4.50 17.60 -19.04
CA CYS A 52 -3.60 18.60 -19.63
C CYS A 52 -4.29 19.57 -20.63
N GLY A 53 -5.58 19.38 -20.89
CA GLY A 53 -6.35 20.20 -21.82
C GLY A 53 -6.01 20.03 -23.30
N LYS A 54 -5.24 19.02 -23.69
CA LYS A 54 -4.84 18.74 -25.08
C LYS A 54 -5.67 17.62 -25.67
N GLU A 55 -6.23 17.83 -26.85
CA GLU A 55 -7.01 16.83 -27.58
C GLU A 55 -6.12 15.64 -27.97
N GLY A 56 -6.61 14.41 -27.74
CA GLY A 56 -5.90 13.17 -28.05
C GLY A 56 -4.67 12.88 -27.18
N ALA A 57 -4.47 13.63 -26.09
CA ALA A 57 -3.40 13.36 -25.16
C ALA A 57 -3.55 11.98 -24.52
N LYS A 58 -2.44 11.24 -24.42
CA LYS A 58 -2.37 9.95 -23.73
C LYS A 58 -2.63 10.11 -22.26
N THR A 59 -3.14 9.06 -21.62
CA THR A 59 -3.35 9.01 -20.18
C THR A 59 -2.31 8.11 -19.53
N VAL A 60 -1.66 8.62 -18.49
CA VAL A 60 -0.79 7.86 -17.59
C VAL A 60 -1.51 7.69 -16.27
N LEU A 61 -1.69 6.45 -15.84
CA LEU A 61 -2.30 6.10 -14.55
C LEU A 61 -1.20 5.94 -13.49
N LEU A 62 -1.39 6.55 -12.34
CA LEU A 62 -0.59 6.32 -11.13
C LEU A 62 -1.43 5.47 -10.18
N ASP A 63 -0.94 4.31 -9.77
CA ASP A 63 -1.64 3.37 -8.91
C ASP A 63 -0.83 3.04 -7.66
N ALA A 64 -1.51 2.97 -6.51
CA ALA A 64 -1.04 2.48 -5.23
C ALA A 64 -2.24 1.90 -4.47
N HIS A 65 -2.04 0.88 -3.61
CA HIS A 65 -3.19 0.30 -2.94
C HIS A 65 -3.52 0.95 -1.60
N LEU A 66 -4.81 0.93 -1.26
CA LEU A 66 -5.37 1.51 -0.05
C LEU A 66 -5.52 0.49 1.06
N ASP A 67 -5.79 -0.73 0.71
CA ASP A 67 -6.04 -1.78 1.68
C ASP A 67 -4.78 -2.18 2.47
N GLN A 68 -5.01 -2.89 3.51
CA GLN A 68 -3.99 -3.40 4.42
C GLN A 68 -4.36 -4.80 4.86
N ILE A 69 -3.37 -5.58 5.24
CA ILE A 69 -3.59 -6.83 5.95
C ILE A 69 -4.33 -6.61 7.27
N GLY A 70 -5.03 -7.64 7.74
CA GLY A 70 -5.74 -7.58 9.01
C GLY A 70 -6.41 -8.90 9.32
N PHE A 71 -7.58 -8.83 9.98
CA PHE A 71 -8.29 -10.04 10.39
C PHE A 71 -9.80 -9.84 10.31
N LEU A 72 -10.53 -10.96 10.34
CA LEU A 72 -11.97 -11.01 10.52
C LEU A 72 -12.32 -11.83 11.76
N VAL A 73 -13.30 -11.39 12.54
CA VAL A 73 -13.90 -12.18 13.62
C VAL A 73 -14.59 -13.39 13.03
N THR A 74 -14.20 -14.59 13.45
CA THR A 74 -14.84 -15.85 13.04
C THR A 74 -15.78 -16.41 14.10
N GLU A 75 -15.56 -16.09 15.38
CA GLU A 75 -16.42 -16.52 16.49
C GLU A 75 -16.28 -15.56 17.67
N VAL A 76 -17.39 -15.30 18.38
CA VAL A 76 -17.40 -14.55 19.65
C VAL A 76 -17.66 -15.53 20.78
N LEU A 77 -16.63 -15.77 21.59
CA LEU A 77 -16.64 -16.71 22.71
C LEU A 77 -17.19 -16.06 23.99
N ASP A 78 -17.48 -16.88 24.97
CA ASP A 78 -17.80 -16.42 26.33
C ASP A 78 -16.56 -15.75 26.98
N GLY A 79 -16.81 -14.81 27.88
CA GLY A 79 -15.73 -14.09 28.57
C GLY A 79 -15.04 -13.00 27.77
N GLY A 80 -15.58 -12.65 26.60
CA GLY A 80 -15.04 -11.53 25.78
C GLY A 80 -13.91 -11.90 24.83
N PHE A 81 -13.69 -13.19 24.60
CA PHE A 81 -12.69 -13.65 23.65
C PHE A 81 -13.25 -13.77 22.23
N LEU A 82 -12.39 -13.52 21.24
CA LEU A 82 -12.72 -13.67 19.81
C LEU A 82 -11.78 -14.68 19.16
N ARG A 83 -12.35 -15.55 18.31
CA ARG A 83 -11.59 -16.25 17.28
C ARG A 83 -11.55 -15.37 16.03
N PHE A 84 -10.47 -15.48 15.28
CA PHE A 84 -10.23 -14.63 14.12
C PHE A 84 -9.49 -15.40 13.03
N ALA A 85 -9.63 -14.94 11.80
CA ALA A 85 -8.89 -15.43 10.64
C ALA A 85 -8.14 -14.27 9.99
N PRO A 86 -6.96 -14.50 9.38
CA PRO A 86 -6.22 -13.47 8.68
C PRO A 86 -6.90 -13.06 7.37
N VAL A 87 -6.69 -11.81 6.97
CA VAL A 87 -6.98 -11.25 5.65
C VAL A 87 -5.64 -10.73 5.12
N GLY A 88 -5.20 -11.25 3.97
CA GLY A 88 -3.85 -11.00 3.45
C GLY A 88 -2.77 -11.86 4.12
N GLY A 89 -1.53 -11.55 3.84
CA GLY A 89 -0.34 -12.30 4.25
C GLY A 89 0.16 -11.95 5.64
N VAL A 90 -0.48 -12.43 6.71
CA VAL A 90 -0.10 -12.11 8.10
C VAL A 90 0.88 -13.13 8.66
N ASP A 91 1.99 -12.67 9.24
CA ASP A 91 2.95 -13.52 9.95
C ASP A 91 2.46 -13.84 11.38
N PRO A 92 2.12 -15.11 11.70
CA PRO A 92 1.62 -15.48 13.02
C PRO A 92 2.64 -15.27 14.15
N ARG A 93 3.94 -15.20 13.85
CA ARG A 93 5.00 -14.99 14.85
C ARG A 93 4.94 -13.60 15.48
N MET A 94 4.37 -12.63 14.75
CA MET A 94 4.29 -11.21 15.17
C MET A 94 3.00 -10.87 15.91
N LEU A 95 2.10 -11.84 16.12
CA LEU A 95 0.76 -11.57 16.65
C LEU A 95 0.67 -11.57 18.17
N LEU A 96 1.41 -12.47 18.84
CA LEU A 96 1.26 -12.66 20.28
C LEU A 96 1.66 -11.42 21.08
N GLY A 97 0.75 -10.96 21.93
CA GLY A 97 0.89 -9.71 22.66
C GLY A 97 0.61 -8.47 21.82
N GLY A 98 0.27 -8.64 20.52
CA GLY A 98 -0.10 -7.54 19.64
C GLY A 98 -1.42 -6.91 20.03
N GLU A 99 -1.46 -5.59 19.90
CA GLU A 99 -2.65 -4.77 20.12
C GLU A 99 -3.44 -4.64 18.83
N VAL A 100 -4.77 -4.74 18.91
CA VAL A 100 -5.66 -4.67 17.76
C VAL A 100 -6.86 -3.78 18.02
N THR A 101 -7.41 -3.23 16.94
CA THR A 101 -8.68 -2.50 16.96
C THR A 101 -9.74 -3.30 16.21
N ILE A 102 -10.80 -3.71 16.90
CA ILE A 102 -11.98 -4.35 16.33
C ILE A 102 -12.91 -3.25 15.79
N LEU A 103 -13.19 -3.27 14.50
CA LEU A 103 -13.97 -2.24 13.80
C LEU A 103 -15.47 -2.52 13.89
N ALA A 104 -15.99 -2.67 15.13
CA ALA A 104 -17.41 -2.74 15.42
C ALA A 104 -18.09 -1.36 15.25
N ASP A 105 -19.41 -1.24 15.54
CA ASP A 105 -20.15 0.04 15.44
C ASP A 105 -19.42 1.20 16.16
N LYS A 106 -18.75 0.87 17.27
CA LYS A 106 -17.74 1.72 17.91
C LYS A 106 -16.45 0.90 17.98
N PRO A 107 -15.31 1.44 17.53
CA PRO A 107 -14.05 0.73 17.63
C PRO A 107 -13.75 0.25 19.05
N LEU A 108 -13.29 -0.98 19.17
CA LEU A 108 -12.99 -1.63 20.45
C LEU A 108 -11.53 -2.08 20.44
N TYR A 109 -10.88 -1.97 21.57
CA TYR A 109 -9.52 -2.44 21.75
C TYR A 109 -9.51 -3.93 22.10
N GLY A 110 -8.49 -4.65 21.64
CA GLY A 110 -8.24 -6.05 21.99
C GLY A 110 -6.75 -6.37 21.97
N VAL A 111 -6.40 -7.47 22.62
CA VAL A 111 -5.02 -7.98 22.66
C VAL A 111 -5.00 -9.43 22.19
N VAL A 112 -4.08 -9.74 21.29
CA VAL A 112 -3.88 -11.12 20.81
C VAL A 112 -3.18 -11.94 21.89
N SER A 113 -3.80 -13.02 22.31
CA SER A 113 -3.35 -13.87 23.40
C SER A 113 -3.32 -15.35 23.01
N CYS A 114 -2.58 -16.13 23.76
CA CYS A 114 -2.60 -17.58 23.69
C CYS A 114 -2.38 -18.19 25.07
N MET A 115 -2.42 -19.53 25.13
CA MET A 115 -2.10 -20.28 26.34
C MET A 115 -0.67 -19.97 26.83
N PRO A 116 -0.46 -19.61 28.10
CA PRO A 116 0.86 -19.28 28.62
C PRO A 116 1.79 -20.51 28.63
N PRO A 117 3.12 -20.29 28.47
CA PRO A 117 4.10 -21.39 28.28
C PRO A 117 4.09 -22.47 29.37
N HIS A 118 3.80 -22.10 30.61
CA HIS A 118 3.79 -23.06 31.74
C HIS A 118 2.57 -24.00 31.76
N LEU A 119 1.58 -23.77 30.91
CA LEU A 119 0.43 -24.65 30.69
C LEU A 119 0.57 -25.51 29.43
N LEU A 120 1.59 -25.29 28.62
CA LEU A 120 1.89 -26.06 27.40
C LEU A 120 2.53 -27.40 27.75
N LYS A 121 2.35 -28.39 26.87
CA LYS A 121 3.06 -29.67 26.98
C LYS A 121 4.54 -29.49 26.68
N ALA A 122 5.34 -30.42 27.20
CA ALA A 122 6.79 -30.44 26.95
C ALA A 122 7.09 -30.46 25.44
N GLY A 123 7.92 -29.52 24.96
CA GLY A 123 8.33 -29.40 23.55
C GLY A 123 7.41 -28.49 22.68
N GLU A 124 6.30 -28.00 23.20
CA GLU A 124 5.44 -27.04 22.49
C GLU A 124 5.89 -25.58 22.65
N GLN A 125 6.67 -25.28 23.68
CA GLN A 125 7.08 -23.91 24.05
C GLN A 125 7.95 -23.18 23.00
N ASN A 126 8.61 -23.94 22.10
CA ASN A 126 9.51 -23.40 21.09
C ASN A 126 8.89 -23.40 19.67
N LYS A 127 7.59 -23.64 19.55
CA LYS A 127 6.89 -23.61 18.27
C LYS A 127 6.10 -22.31 18.13
N ALA A 128 6.05 -21.77 16.90
CA ALA A 128 5.11 -20.69 16.61
C ALA A 128 3.68 -21.17 16.88
N VAL A 129 2.90 -20.36 17.57
CA VAL A 129 1.49 -20.67 17.86
C VAL A 129 0.69 -20.45 16.56
N PRO A 130 -0.09 -21.45 16.10
CA PRO A 130 -0.98 -21.25 14.95
C PRO A 130 -2.11 -20.27 15.30
N ILE A 131 -2.59 -19.52 14.30
CA ILE A 131 -3.63 -18.49 14.51
C ILE A 131 -4.92 -19.09 15.10
N ASP A 132 -5.29 -20.31 14.72
CA ASP A 132 -6.47 -21.02 15.24
C ASP A 132 -6.37 -21.37 16.73
N GLN A 133 -5.19 -21.30 17.32
CA GLN A 133 -4.94 -21.46 18.76
C GLN A 133 -4.82 -20.13 19.51
N MET A 134 -4.82 -19.03 18.80
CA MET A 134 -4.83 -17.69 19.39
C MET A 134 -6.27 -17.22 19.66
N ALA A 135 -6.40 -16.24 20.53
CA ALA A 135 -7.65 -15.52 20.76
C ALA A 135 -7.36 -14.03 20.95
N ILE A 136 -8.30 -13.18 20.58
CA ILE A 136 -8.27 -11.77 20.94
C ILE A 136 -9.09 -11.62 22.22
N ASP A 137 -8.46 -11.09 23.25
CA ASP A 137 -9.12 -10.72 24.51
C ASP A 137 -9.57 -9.26 24.42
N THR A 138 -10.86 -9.03 24.57
CA THR A 138 -11.46 -7.68 24.55
C THR A 138 -11.79 -7.19 25.98
N GLY A 139 -11.70 -8.03 26.99
CA GLY A 139 -12.12 -7.73 28.36
C GLY A 139 -13.62 -7.48 28.54
N LEU A 140 -14.44 -7.71 27.50
CA LEU A 140 -15.88 -7.38 27.49
C LEU A 140 -16.74 -8.60 27.84
N LEU A 141 -17.47 -8.58 28.94
CA LEU A 141 -18.40 -9.64 29.27
C LEU A 141 -19.63 -9.69 28.35
N ASP A 142 -19.96 -8.58 27.70
CA ASP A 142 -21.08 -8.42 26.76
C ASP A 142 -20.65 -8.43 25.27
N ALA A 143 -19.47 -8.96 24.94
CA ALA A 143 -18.90 -8.96 23.59
C ALA A 143 -19.87 -9.48 22.52
N LYS A 144 -20.65 -10.53 22.80
CA LYS A 144 -21.66 -11.12 21.89
C LYS A 144 -22.76 -10.14 21.46
N SER A 145 -23.05 -9.11 22.25
CA SER A 145 -24.03 -8.09 21.91
C SER A 145 -23.43 -6.94 21.10
N ARG A 146 -22.10 -6.81 21.06
CA ARG A 146 -21.37 -5.66 20.47
C ARG A 146 -20.55 -6.00 19.24
N ILE A 147 -20.12 -7.26 19.14
CA ILE A 147 -19.22 -7.71 18.07
C ILE A 147 -19.91 -8.82 17.30
N ARG A 148 -19.86 -8.76 15.97
CA ARG A 148 -20.46 -9.75 15.07
C ARG A 148 -19.36 -10.56 14.36
N VAL A 149 -19.66 -11.78 13.98
CA VAL A 149 -18.85 -12.55 13.04
C VAL A 149 -18.73 -11.77 11.73
N GLY A 150 -17.53 -11.72 11.14
CA GLY A 150 -17.22 -10.92 9.97
C GLY A 150 -16.83 -9.47 10.28
N THR A 151 -16.80 -9.05 11.56
CA THR A 151 -16.26 -7.72 11.92
C THR A 151 -14.76 -7.66 11.59
N PRO A 152 -14.29 -6.65 10.83
CA PRO A 152 -12.88 -6.50 10.51
C PRO A 152 -12.08 -6.02 11.72
N ILE A 153 -10.78 -6.36 11.73
CA ILE A 153 -9.84 -6.06 12.79
C ILE A 153 -8.53 -5.58 12.17
N VAL A 154 -7.99 -4.49 12.66
CA VAL A 154 -6.68 -3.95 12.26
C VAL A 154 -5.70 -3.96 13.42
N PHE A 155 -4.40 -3.93 13.13
CA PHE A 155 -3.39 -3.64 14.15
C PHE A 155 -3.61 -2.24 14.74
N ALA A 156 -3.37 -2.07 16.03
CA ALA A 156 -3.59 -0.79 16.72
C ALA A 156 -2.36 0.13 16.74
N GLN A 157 -1.23 -0.33 16.18
CA GLN A 157 0.01 0.43 16.17
C GLN A 157 -0.18 1.78 15.46
N GLN A 158 0.25 2.86 16.13
CA GLN A 158 0.23 4.21 15.59
C GLN A 158 1.61 4.56 14.97
N PRO A 159 1.66 5.47 13.97
CA PRO A 159 2.92 5.88 13.37
C PRO A 159 3.91 6.48 14.38
N ILE A 160 5.11 5.92 14.46
CA ILE A 160 6.20 6.32 15.35
C ILE A 160 7.41 6.72 14.51
N LYS A 161 7.99 7.88 14.79
CA LYS A 161 9.26 8.29 14.18
C LYS A 161 10.42 7.64 14.91
N LEU A 162 11.23 6.88 14.18
CA LEU A 162 12.46 6.31 14.69
C LEU A 162 13.61 7.31 14.58
N ALA A 163 14.67 7.07 15.36
CA ALA A 163 15.90 7.85 15.21
C ALA A 163 16.47 7.67 13.80
N GLY A 164 16.89 8.76 13.17
CA GLY A 164 17.49 8.69 11.83
C GLY A 164 16.53 8.98 10.66
N GLY A 165 15.28 9.38 10.93
CA GLY A 165 14.36 9.83 9.86
C GLY A 165 13.34 8.81 9.41
N GLN A 166 13.44 7.56 9.86
CA GLN A 166 12.51 6.49 9.50
C GLN A 166 11.16 6.65 10.21
N LEU A 167 10.08 6.33 9.49
CA LEU A 167 8.75 6.19 10.05
C LEU A 167 8.45 4.69 10.21
N CYS A 168 7.93 4.31 11.36
CA CYS A 168 7.45 2.95 11.64
C CYS A 168 5.95 3.01 11.92
N SER A 169 5.17 2.18 11.23
CA SER A 169 3.71 2.08 11.41
C SER A 169 3.20 0.72 10.96
N THR A 170 1.92 0.48 11.11
CA THR A 170 1.19 -0.50 10.31
C THR A 170 0.85 0.12 8.95
N CYS A 171 0.57 -0.69 7.96
CA CYS A 171 0.03 -0.30 6.65
C CYS A 171 0.85 0.78 5.90
N LEU A 172 2.17 0.85 6.10
CA LEU A 172 3.04 1.60 5.19
C LEU A 172 3.04 0.96 3.81
N ASP A 173 2.84 -0.34 3.76
CA ASP A 173 2.37 -1.14 2.66
C ASP A 173 0.86 -0.93 2.46
N ASP A 174 0.35 -0.21 1.42
CA ASP A 174 1.13 0.67 0.54
C ASP A 174 0.68 2.15 0.73
N ARG A 175 0.47 2.58 1.98
CA ARG A 175 0.17 3.99 2.27
C ARG A 175 1.36 4.90 1.94
N ALA A 176 2.57 4.32 1.85
CA ALA A 176 3.76 5.03 1.39
C ALA A 176 3.63 5.39 -0.08
N GLY A 177 3.18 4.47 -0.94
CA GLY A 177 2.88 4.73 -2.34
C GLY A 177 1.72 5.71 -2.53
N VAL A 178 0.65 5.56 -1.74
CA VAL A 178 -0.47 6.54 -1.75
C VAL A 178 0.03 7.95 -1.43
N ALA A 179 0.91 8.10 -0.42
CA ALA A 179 1.49 9.39 -0.07
C ALA A 179 2.40 9.93 -1.19
N ALA A 180 3.23 9.08 -1.80
CA ALA A 180 4.08 9.47 -2.93
C ALA A 180 3.25 9.97 -4.12
N ILE A 181 2.16 9.27 -4.48
CA ILE A 181 1.24 9.72 -5.54
C ILE A 181 0.60 11.07 -5.18
N LEU A 182 0.17 11.25 -3.93
CA LEU A 182 -0.44 12.51 -3.51
C LEU A 182 0.54 13.69 -3.61
N LEU A 183 1.81 13.50 -3.24
CA LEU A 183 2.85 14.51 -3.40
C LEU A 183 3.16 14.79 -4.89
N ALA A 184 3.23 13.74 -5.72
CA ALA A 184 3.41 13.90 -7.17
C ALA A 184 2.26 14.70 -7.78
N MET A 185 1.00 14.43 -7.38
CA MET A 185 -0.16 15.16 -7.87
C MET A 185 -0.16 16.64 -7.44
N GLU A 186 0.28 16.96 -6.22
CA GLU A 186 0.49 18.36 -5.80
C GLU A 186 1.48 19.08 -6.73
N GLN A 187 2.60 18.44 -7.06
CA GLN A 187 3.62 19.01 -7.95
C GLN A 187 3.12 19.15 -9.40
N LEU A 188 2.40 18.13 -9.91
CA LEU A 188 1.86 18.13 -11.27
C LEU A 188 0.73 19.14 -11.45
N HIS A 189 -0.15 19.28 -10.45
CA HIS A 189 -1.21 20.28 -10.46
C HIS A 189 -0.65 21.71 -10.61
N ALA A 190 0.46 22.01 -9.95
CA ALA A 190 1.12 23.32 -10.02
C ALA A 190 1.63 23.67 -11.42
N VAL A 191 1.82 22.68 -12.30
CA VAL A 191 2.32 22.84 -13.68
C VAL A 191 1.37 22.27 -14.74
N LYS A 192 0.11 22.05 -14.38
CA LYS A 192 -0.92 21.41 -15.19
C LYS A 192 -0.93 21.88 -16.65
N ASP A 193 -0.87 23.19 -16.89
CA ASP A 193 -0.92 23.77 -18.23
C ASP A 193 0.29 23.43 -19.10
N LYS A 194 1.38 22.92 -18.52
CA LYS A 194 2.60 22.53 -19.21
C LYS A 194 2.62 21.04 -19.56
N LEU A 195 1.79 20.23 -18.92
CA LEU A 195 1.73 18.80 -19.16
C LEU A 195 1.35 18.49 -20.60
N LYS A 196 1.86 17.38 -21.11
CA LYS A 196 1.57 16.90 -22.47
C LYS A 196 0.73 15.62 -22.46
N CYS A 197 0.48 15.04 -21.30
CA CYS A 197 -0.37 13.87 -21.07
C CYS A 197 -1.41 14.19 -20.01
N ASN A 198 -2.50 13.44 -20.01
CA ASN A 198 -3.43 13.40 -18.90
C ASN A 198 -2.86 12.51 -17.81
N VAL A 199 -3.13 12.84 -16.55
CA VAL A 199 -2.75 12.02 -15.41
C VAL A 199 -4.03 11.50 -14.75
N ALA A 200 -4.11 10.20 -14.56
CA ALA A 200 -5.13 9.57 -13.75
C ALA A 200 -4.50 9.03 -12.47
N VAL A 201 -5.27 9.03 -11.40
CA VAL A 201 -4.90 8.42 -10.11
C VAL A 201 -5.86 7.28 -9.85
N LEU A 202 -5.32 6.16 -9.42
CA LEU A 202 -6.07 5.02 -8.89
C LEU A 202 -5.48 4.70 -7.52
N ILE A 203 -6.26 4.91 -6.47
CA ILE A 203 -5.92 4.34 -5.17
C ILE A 203 -6.80 3.11 -5.03
N SER A 204 -6.20 1.96 -5.33
CA SER A 204 -6.88 0.69 -5.54
C SER A 204 -7.19 -0.04 -4.24
N THR A 205 -8.09 -1.00 -4.31
CA THR A 205 -8.54 -1.82 -3.18
C THR A 205 -8.24 -3.29 -3.40
N GLN A 206 -8.20 -4.07 -2.32
CA GLN A 206 -8.06 -5.54 -2.33
C GLN A 206 -6.81 -6.04 -3.06
N GLU A 207 -5.72 -5.30 -3.01
CA GLU A 207 -4.42 -5.74 -3.53
C GLU A 207 -3.98 -6.98 -2.78
N GLU A 208 -3.96 -6.93 -1.45
CA GLU A 208 -3.49 -7.93 -0.50
C GLU A 208 -4.17 -9.31 -0.60
N VAL A 209 -5.27 -9.40 -1.37
CA VAL A 209 -6.04 -10.63 -1.53
C VAL A 209 -6.18 -11.04 -3.01
N THR A 210 -6.46 -10.10 -3.89
CA THR A 210 -6.86 -10.43 -5.27
C THR A 210 -6.43 -9.43 -6.34
N GLU A 211 -5.81 -8.31 -5.99
CA GLU A 211 -5.49 -7.18 -6.90
C GLU A 211 -6.74 -6.68 -7.68
N LEU A 212 -7.95 -6.90 -7.15
CA LEU A 212 -9.23 -6.64 -7.83
C LEU A 212 -9.41 -5.17 -8.17
N GLY A 213 -9.03 -4.29 -7.24
CA GLY A 213 -9.17 -2.85 -7.39
C GLY A 213 -8.37 -2.32 -8.58
N ALA A 214 -7.13 -2.80 -8.71
CA ALA A 214 -6.25 -2.43 -9.81
C ALA A 214 -6.84 -2.82 -11.18
N GLN A 215 -7.36 -4.04 -11.30
CA GLN A 215 -8.00 -4.51 -12.54
C GLN A 215 -9.24 -3.68 -12.90
N THR A 216 -10.14 -3.49 -11.94
CA THR A 216 -11.42 -2.79 -12.18
C THR A 216 -11.22 -1.30 -12.39
N GLY A 217 -10.30 -0.68 -11.66
CA GLY A 217 -9.94 0.72 -11.81
C GLY A 217 -9.25 1.00 -13.13
N ALA A 218 -8.25 0.20 -13.51
CA ALA A 218 -7.59 0.31 -14.81
C ALA A 218 -8.55 0.08 -15.98
N PHE A 219 -9.48 -0.86 -15.85
CA PHE A 219 -10.54 -1.07 -16.86
C PHE A 219 -11.47 0.16 -16.98
N THR A 220 -11.73 0.84 -15.89
CA THR A 220 -12.58 2.05 -15.89
C THR A 220 -11.85 3.24 -16.52
N VAL A 221 -10.56 3.42 -16.20
CA VAL A 221 -9.74 4.54 -16.70
C VAL A 221 -9.29 4.32 -18.15
N GLN A 222 -8.99 3.08 -18.53
CA GLN A 222 -8.44 2.69 -19.84
C GLN A 222 -7.18 3.47 -20.24
N PRO A 223 -6.14 3.54 -19.40
CA PRO A 223 -4.93 4.28 -19.69
C PRO A 223 -4.07 3.55 -20.72
N GLU A 224 -3.22 4.28 -21.45
CA GLU A 224 -2.21 3.67 -22.31
C GLU A 224 -0.97 3.24 -21.54
N TYR A 225 -0.65 3.96 -20.48
CA TYR A 225 0.51 3.75 -19.62
C TYR A 225 0.09 3.75 -18.15
N ALA A 226 0.75 2.98 -17.33
CA ALA A 226 0.54 3.06 -15.89
C ALA A 226 1.86 2.88 -15.12
N ILE A 227 1.96 3.54 -13.99
CA ILE A 227 3.00 3.33 -12.98
C ILE A 227 2.29 2.76 -11.77
N ALA A 228 2.60 1.51 -11.42
CA ALA A 228 2.27 1.00 -10.10
C ALA A 228 3.37 1.46 -9.13
N VAL A 229 2.95 1.95 -7.99
CA VAL A 229 3.82 2.22 -6.84
C VAL A 229 3.48 1.19 -5.79
N ASP A 230 4.50 0.64 -5.13
CA ASP A 230 4.35 -0.36 -4.10
C ASP A 230 5.57 -0.31 -3.17
N VAL A 231 5.64 -1.18 -2.18
CA VAL A 231 6.83 -1.36 -1.35
C VAL A 231 7.68 -2.53 -1.85
N THR A 232 8.93 -2.61 -1.42
CA THR A 232 9.81 -3.75 -1.65
C THR A 232 10.66 -4.04 -0.44
N HIS A 233 11.30 -5.22 -0.40
CA HIS A 233 12.03 -5.72 0.76
C HIS A 233 13.23 -4.85 1.13
N GLY A 234 13.12 -4.13 2.23
CA GLY A 234 14.23 -3.40 2.86
C GLY A 234 15.20 -4.35 3.56
N ARG A 235 16.50 -4.03 3.54
CA ARG A 235 17.53 -4.83 4.17
C ARG A 235 17.37 -4.92 5.68
N THR A 236 17.38 -6.15 6.20
CA THR A 236 17.38 -6.47 7.63
C THR A 236 18.54 -7.40 7.98
N PRO A 237 18.98 -7.47 9.25
CA PRO A 237 20.11 -8.34 9.64
C PRO A 237 19.93 -9.82 9.30
N ASP A 238 18.67 -10.30 9.36
CA ASP A 238 18.33 -11.72 9.15
C ASP A 238 17.78 -11.98 7.74
N GLY A 239 17.74 -10.95 6.88
CA GLY A 239 17.26 -11.05 5.51
C GLY A 239 18.27 -11.67 4.55
N PRO A 240 17.85 -12.03 3.33
CA PRO A 240 18.74 -12.50 2.28
C PRO A 240 19.75 -11.41 1.87
N SER A 241 20.84 -11.81 1.21
CA SER A 241 21.83 -10.86 0.67
C SER A 241 21.36 -10.16 -0.61
N ASP A 242 20.52 -10.84 -1.38
CA ASP A 242 20.07 -10.42 -2.71
C ASP A 242 18.55 -10.15 -2.71
N GLY A 243 18.10 -9.28 -3.60
CA GLY A 243 16.68 -8.92 -3.70
C GLY A 243 16.17 -8.05 -2.54
N VAL A 244 17.08 -7.38 -1.83
CA VAL A 244 16.77 -6.45 -0.74
C VAL A 244 17.49 -5.13 -0.93
N PHE A 245 16.88 -4.05 -0.51
CA PHE A 245 17.32 -2.68 -0.75
C PHE A 245 17.60 -1.96 0.56
N ASP A 246 18.61 -1.10 0.58
CA ASP A 246 18.88 -0.29 1.76
C ASP A 246 17.85 0.86 1.85
N LEU A 247 17.31 1.11 3.04
CA LEU A 247 16.50 2.29 3.26
C LEU A 247 17.36 3.55 3.07
N GLY A 248 16.84 4.55 2.41
CA GLY A 248 17.59 5.74 2.02
C GLY A 248 18.37 5.58 0.71
N SER A 249 18.13 4.50 -0.05
CA SER A 249 18.76 4.29 -1.37
C SER A 249 17.95 4.87 -2.53
N GLY A 250 16.86 5.55 -2.27
CA GLY A 250 15.98 6.12 -3.27
C GLY A 250 14.98 5.11 -3.81
N VAL A 251 14.63 5.25 -5.08
CA VAL A 251 13.59 4.46 -5.75
C VAL A 251 14.12 3.12 -6.23
N ALA A 252 13.47 2.01 -5.90
CA ALA A 252 13.70 0.74 -6.59
C ALA A 252 12.85 0.71 -7.88
N VAL A 253 13.52 0.78 -9.04
CA VAL A 253 12.86 0.81 -10.35
C VAL A 253 12.74 -0.61 -10.89
N GLY A 254 11.51 -1.09 -11.04
CA GLY A 254 11.21 -2.43 -11.52
C GLY A 254 11.66 -2.67 -12.97
N MET A 255 12.27 -3.81 -13.20
CA MET A 255 12.68 -4.29 -14.53
C MET A 255 12.39 -5.78 -14.68
N GLY A 256 11.49 -6.15 -15.58
CA GLY A 256 11.11 -7.54 -15.74
C GLY A 256 10.31 -7.79 -17.02
N PRO A 257 9.94 -9.06 -17.28
CA PRO A 257 9.28 -9.45 -18.52
C PRO A 257 7.85 -8.90 -18.66
N ASN A 258 7.19 -8.57 -17.57
CA ASN A 258 5.84 -7.97 -17.54
C ASN A 258 5.84 -6.46 -17.48
N LEU A 259 7.02 -5.82 -17.35
CA LEU A 259 7.17 -4.37 -17.35
C LEU A 259 7.61 -3.89 -18.73
N HIS A 260 7.09 -2.74 -19.16
CA HIS A 260 7.40 -2.20 -20.47
C HIS A 260 8.83 -1.63 -20.50
N ARG A 261 9.72 -2.30 -21.26
CA ARG A 261 11.15 -2.00 -21.26
C ARG A 261 11.48 -0.53 -21.60
N GLY A 262 10.78 0.05 -22.56
CA GLY A 262 10.96 1.46 -22.92
C GLY A 262 10.54 2.39 -21.79
N PHE A 263 9.48 2.03 -21.07
CA PHE A 263 9.01 2.80 -19.92
C PHE A 263 10.01 2.76 -18.76
N THR A 264 10.49 1.58 -18.38
CA THR A 264 11.56 1.44 -17.38
C THR A 264 12.80 2.26 -17.74
N LYS A 265 13.25 2.20 -19.01
CA LYS A 265 14.39 3.02 -19.47
C LYS A 265 14.13 4.52 -19.38
N ALA A 266 12.89 4.97 -19.67
CA ALA A 266 12.52 6.37 -19.57
C ALA A 266 12.52 6.85 -18.11
N LEU A 267 11.97 6.07 -17.18
CA LEU A 267 12.03 6.35 -15.74
C LEU A 267 13.47 6.47 -15.24
N ILE A 268 14.34 5.51 -15.59
CA ILE A 268 15.78 5.56 -15.25
C ILE A 268 16.47 6.80 -15.85
N LYS A 269 16.13 7.17 -17.08
CA LYS A 269 16.69 8.37 -17.73
C LYS A 269 16.27 9.62 -16.96
N THR A 270 15.01 9.72 -16.56
CA THR A 270 14.49 10.84 -15.76
C THR A 270 15.17 10.91 -14.40
N ALA A 271 15.32 9.77 -13.68
CA ALA A 271 16.01 9.74 -12.41
C ALA A 271 17.44 10.31 -12.53
N LYS A 272 18.20 9.84 -13.52
CA LYS A 272 19.57 10.35 -13.80
C LYS A 272 19.62 11.83 -14.16
N ALA A 273 18.65 12.32 -14.92
CA ALA A 273 18.64 13.72 -15.37
C ALA A 273 18.31 14.70 -14.25
N ASN A 274 17.65 14.23 -13.19
CA ASN A 274 17.19 15.03 -12.06
C ASN A 274 17.90 14.69 -10.74
N ASP A 275 19.02 13.95 -10.80
CA ASP A 275 19.81 13.54 -9.62
C ASP A 275 18.97 12.83 -8.55
N ILE A 276 17.99 12.01 -8.97
CA ILE A 276 17.16 11.18 -8.08
C ILE A 276 17.85 9.84 -7.89
N ASP A 277 18.14 9.48 -6.65
CA ASP A 277 18.74 8.21 -6.32
C ASP A 277 17.79 7.05 -6.66
N TYR A 278 18.33 6.00 -7.29
CA TYR A 278 17.57 4.82 -7.66
C TYR A 278 18.42 3.57 -7.66
N THR A 279 17.77 2.44 -7.49
CA THR A 279 18.32 1.09 -7.66
C THR A 279 17.50 0.33 -8.70
N LEU A 280 18.00 -0.82 -9.18
CA LEU A 280 17.23 -1.69 -10.08
C LEU A 280 16.65 -2.86 -9.30
N GLU A 281 15.36 -3.06 -9.44
CA GLU A 281 14.64 -4.19 -8.90
C GLU A 281 14.32 -5.18 -10.02
N ILE A 282 15.01 -6.31 -10.04
CA ILE A 282 14.85 -7.31 -11.11
C ILE A 282 13.70 -8.23 -10.76
N MET A 283 12.67 -8.20 -11.59
CA MET A 283 11.48 -9.05 -11.49
C MET A 283 11.57 -10.22 -12.48
N GLU A 284 11.58 -11.46 -11.99
CA GLU A 284 11.70 -12.64 -12.84
C GLU A 284 10.36 -13.03 -13.52
N GLY A 285 9.24 -12.58 -12.97
CA GLY A 285 7.89 -12.91 -13.46
C GLY A 285 6.82 -12.08 -12.77
N ASN A 286 5.99 -12.72 -11.93
CA ASN A 286 4.99 -12.01 -11.13
C ASN A 286 5.68 -11.00 -10.21
N THR A 287 5.24 -9.74 -10.27
CA THR A 287 5.80 -8.65 -9.48
C THR A 287 5.34 -8.67 -8.02
N GLY A 288 4.28 -9.44 -7.68
CA GLY A 288 3.65 -9.39 -6.36
C GLY A 288 3.04 -8.03 -6.06
N THR A 289 2.65 -7.28 -7.10
CA THR A 289 2.09 -5.93 -7.02
C THR A 289 0.99 -5.78 -8.06
N ASN A 290 0.21 -4.73 -8.00
CA ASN A 290 -0.83 -4.38 -8.97
C ASN A 290 -0.34 -4.33 -10.44
N ALA A 291 0.97 -4.11 -10.68
CA ALA A 291 1.53 -4.13 -12.04
C ALA A 291 1.29 -5.46 -12.75
N TRP A 292 1.25 -6.57 -12.01
CA TRP A 292 1.04 -7.89 -12.58
C TRP A 292 -0.33 -8.04 -13.25
N THR A 293 -1.38 -7.58 -12.61
CA THR A 293 -2.74 -7.75 -13.13
C THR A 293 -3.17 -6.62 -14.05
N MET A 294 -2.64 -5.41 -13.85
CA MET A 294 -2.99 -4.26 -14.72
C MET A 294 -2.49 -4.41 -16.15
N GLN A 295 -1.31 -5.04 -16.36
CA GLN A 295 -0.72 -5.18 -17.71
C GLN A 295 -1.62 -5.85 -18.74
N ILE A 296 -2.54 -6.71 -18.30
CA ILE A 296 -3.45 -7.47 -19.17
C ILE A 296 -4.85 -6.86 -19.30
N VAL A 297 -5.11 -5.71 -18.67
CA VAL A 297 -6.42 -5.07 -18.70
C VAL A 297 -6.68 -4.46 -20.07
N GLY A 298 -7.88 -4.66 -20.60
CA GLY A 298 -8.33 -4.11 -21.87
C GLY A 298 -7.51 -4.59 -23.06
N ARG A 299 -6.74 -3.70 -23.67
CA ARG A 299 -5.83 -4.00 -24.80
C ARG A 299 -4.38 -4.25 -24.36
N GLY A 300 -4.16 -4.32 -23.08
CA GLY A 300 -2.84 -4.29 -22.44
C GLY A 300 -2.40 -2.85 -22.14
N ILE A 301 -1.77 -2.68 -20.98
CA ILE A 301 -1.27 -1.40 -20.49
C ILE A 301 0.26 -1.48 -20.39
N ALA A 302 0.97 -0.49 -20.93
CA ALA A 302 2.41 -0.42 -20.75
C ALA A 302 2.74 -0.03 -19.30
N MET A 303 3.29 -1.00 -18.54
CA MET A 303 3.53 -0.87 -17.10
C MET A 303 4.94 -0.41 -16.76
N GLY A 304 5.04 0.56 -15.84
CA GLY A 304 6.22 0.83 -15.03
C GLY A 304 5.94 0.41 -13.58
N LEU A 305 6.98 0.13 -12.81
CA LEU A 305 6.91 -0.18 -11.39
C LEU A 305 7.96 0.64 -10.63
N LEU A 306 7.55 1.32 -9.59
CA LEU A 306 8.41 2.04 -8.65
C LEU A 306 8.14 1.52 -7.25
N SER A 307 9.17 0.99 -6.59
CA SER A 307 9.03 0.39 -5.28
C SER A 307 9.79 1.19 -4.21
N ILE A 308 9.19 1.27 -3.03
CA ILE A 308 9.75 1.94 -1.84
C ILE A 308 10.39 0.88 -0.95
N PRO A 309 11.70 0.96 -0.62
CA PRO A 309 12.30 0.03 0.32
C PRO A 309 11.62 0.07 1.69
N GLU A 310 11.10 -1.06 2.15
CA GLU A 310 10.37 -1.20 3.41
C GLU A 310 10.89 -2.38 4.23
N LYS A 311 11.08 -2.19 5.53
CA LYS A 311 11.41 -3.24 6.49
C LYS A 311 10.16 -3.81 7.12
N TYR A 312 10.20 -5.12 7.38
CA TYR A 312 9.18 -5.82 8.16
C TYR A 312 7.77 -5.75 7.54
N MET A 313 7.70 -5.76 6.21
CA MET A 313 6.47 -5.85 5.43
C MET A 313 5.49 -6.89 6.04
N HIS A 314 4.20 -6.60 6.03
CA HIS A 314 3.14 -7.45 6.58
C HIS A 314 3.25 -7.70 8.09
N THR A 315 3.80 -6.74 8.84
CA THR A 315 3.87 -6.77 10.30
C THR A 315 3.26 -5.49 10.92
N PRO A 316 3.00 -5.47 12.23
CA PRO A 316 2.53 -4.24 12.87
C PRO A 316 3.61 -3.13 12.98
N VAL A 317 4.84 -3.36 12.50
CA VAL A 317 5.98 -2.46 12.69
C VAL A 317 6.75 -2.21 11.39
N GLU A 318 6.05 -2.08 10.29
CA GLU A 318 6.63 -1.71 8.99
C GLU A 318 7.43 -0.42 9.09
N GLY A 319 8.50 -0.31 8.31
CA GLY A 319 9.40 0.82 8.42
C GLY A 319 9.95 1.31 7.09
N VAL A 320 9.73 2.59 6.78
CA VAL A 320 10.24 3.25 5.56
C VAL A 320 11.12 4.47 5.90
N GLU A 321 11.99 4.84 4.98
CA GLU A 321 12.71 6.10 5.01
C GLU A 321 11.91 7.16 4.23
N LEU A 322 11.67 8.32 4.84
CA LEU A 322 10.85 9.37 4.23
C LEU A 322 11.47 9.92 2.93
N SER A 323 12.80 9.89 2.82
CA SER A 323 13.50 10.31 1.59
C SER A 323 13.21 9.41 0.40
N ASP A 324 12.99 8.11 0.62
CA ASP A 324 12.68 7.16 -0.46
C ASP A 324 11.26 7.41 -0.99
N VAL A 325 10.29 7.65 -0.09
CA VAL A 325 8.93 8.03 -0.47
C VAL A 325 8.92 9.34 -1.27
N GLN A 326 9.72 10.34 -0.84
CA GLN A 326 9.86 11.61 -1.56
C GLN A 326 10.49 11.38 -2.94
N ALA A 327 11.53 10.55 -3.04
CA ALA A 327 12.19 10.25 -4.31
C ALA A 327 11.24 9.59 -5.34
N VAL A 328 10.35 8.70 -4.89
CA VAL A 328 9.30 8.11 -5.75
C VAL A 328 8.34 9.20 -6.25
N ALA A 329 7.89 10.10 -5.36
CA ALA A 329 7.02 11.21 -5.74
C ALA A 329 7.69 12.13 -6.77
N ASP A 330 8.95 12.49 -6.55
CA ASP A 330 9.72 13.37 -7.43
C ASP A 330 9.97 12.70 -8.79
N LEU A 331 10.31 11.41 -8.82
CA LEU A 331 10.51 10.68 -10.07
C LEU A 331 9.23 10.62 -10.91
N MET A 332 8.09 10.34 -10.31
CA MET A 332 6.79 10.38 -11.02
C MET A 332 6.50 11.76 -11.57
N ALA A 333 6.69 12.81 -10.77
CA ALA A 333 6.40 14.17 -11.18
C ALA A 333 7.32 14.65 -12.32
N GLU A 334 8.64 14.43 -12.21
CA GLU A 334 9.59 14.82 -13.24
C GLU A 334 9.40 14.03 -14.54
N PHE A 335 9.13 12.71 -14.42
CA PHE A 335 8.81 11.90 -15.59
C PHE A 335 7.59 12.46 -16.34
N LEU A 336 6.49 12.73 -15.64
CA LEU A 336 5.23 13.20 -16.25
C LEU A 336 5.31 14.63 -16.80
N ARG A 337 6.18 15.48 -16.25
CA ARG A 337 6.47 16.82 -16.81
C ARG A 337 7.11 16.74 -18.18
N GLU A 338 7.99 15.75 -18.41
CA GLU A 338 8.73 15.56 -19.65
C GLU A 338 8.02 14.65 -20.65
N PHE A 339 7.12 13.78 -20.17
CA PHE A 339 6.46 12.76 -20.98
C PHE A 339 5.61 13.38 -22.08
N ASP A 340 5.92 13.07 -23.33
CA ASP A 340 5.29 13.64 -24.53
C ASP A 340 4.30 12.71 -25.25
N GLY A 341 3.94 11.60 -24.59
CA GLY A 341 2.93 10.65 -25.05
C GLY A 341 3.48 9.33 -25.57
N GLU A 342 4.81 9.16 -25.66
CA GLU A 342 5.43 7.91 -26.13
C GLU A 342 6.67 7.55 -25.31
N VAL A 343 6.86 6.25 -25.10
CA VAL A 343 8.11 5.66 -24.63
C VAL A 343 8.66 4.77 -25.74
N GLY A 344 9.96 4.85 -25.96
CA GLY A 344 10.63 3.98 -26.95
C GLY A 344 10.44 2.49 -26.62
N ALA A 345 10.69 1.60 -27.56
CA ALA A 345 10.59 0.15 -27.39
C ALA A 345 11.69 -0.42 -26.46
#